data_3d1aed12a695ac9c2e22498c4874f2e3
#
_entry.id   3d1aed12a695ac9c2e22498c4874f2e3
#
_cell.length_a   1.000
_cell.length_b   1.000
_cell.length_c   1.000
_cell.angle_alpha   90.00
_cell.angle_beta   90.00
_cell.angle_gamma   90.00
#
_symmetry.space_group_name_H-M   'P 1'
#
loop_
_entity.id
_entity.type
_entity.pdbx_description
1 polymer ?
#
loop_
_entity_poly.entity_id
_entity_poly.type
_entity_poly.pdbx_seq_one_letter_code
_entity_poly.pdbx_strand_id
1 'polypeptide(L)'
;TESIWVKQDDNVRRNPVRPLMEDIDVLPLPDFSIFDFSKLLSTRINTGVVILSRGCPYSCTYCSNKRMRDIYPNKSRYSRFHSPEYSIDYLKKLLAAYPGVKYLNFRDDILPWKGGWLERFTSLYRKEIGLPFICNYRANLVTPEIVRMLRQAGCYQMFFGVESGNDYIRNEVLNRHMSREKIVEAFEACR
;
A
#
# COMPACT_ATOMS: atom_id res chain seq x y z
N THR A 1 4.21 -15.41 -24.48
CA THR A 1 4.58 -14.73 -23.23
C THR A 1 3.36 -14.70 -22.34
N GLU A 2 3.47 -15.25 -21.13
CA GLU A 2 2.39 -15.26 -20.14
C GLU A 2 1.89 -13.84 -19.80
N SER A 3 0.64 -13.73 -19.37
CA SER A 3 -0.05 -12.46 -19.02
C SER A 3 -0.19 -11.43 -20.14
N ILE A 4 0.21 -11.76 -21.36
CA ILE A 4 0.08 -10.86 -22.51
C ILE A 4 -0.94 -11.42 -23.48
N TRP A 5 -1.96 -10.63 -23.81
CA TRP A 5 -2.88 -10.92 -24.90
C TRP A 5 -2.40 -10.22 -26.17
N VAL A 6 -2.41 -10.93 -27.25
CA VAL A 6 -1.94 -10.42 -28.55
C VAL A 6 -3.08 -10.50 -29.54
N LYS A 7 -3.42 -9.35 -30.16
CA LYS A 7 -4.30 -9.33 -31.32
C LYS A 7 -3.42 -9.57 -32.56
N GLN A 8 -3.79 -10.62 -33.30
CA GLN A 8 -3.18 -10.94 -34.57
C GLN A 8 -4.32 -11.09 -35.58
N ASP A 9 -4.38 -10.16 -36.53
CA ASP A 9 -5.52 -9.97 -37.43
C ASP A 9 -6.83 -9.80 -36.64
N ASP A 10 -7.87 -10.61 -36.90
CA ASP A 10 -9.14 -10.57 -36.17
C ASP A 10 -9.20 -11.49 -34.95
N ASN A 11 -8.10 -12.20 -34.66
CA ASN A 11 -8.05 -13.14 -33.55
C ASN A 11 -7.32 -12.55 -32.34
N VAL A 12 -7.85 -12.83 -31.12
CA VAL A 12 -7.18 -12.48 -29.87
C VAL A 12 -6.64 -13.73 -29.20
N ARG A 13 -5.31 -13.89 -29.25
CA ARG A 13 -4.62 -14.94 -28.51
C ARG A 13 -4.50 -14.52 -27.04
N ARG A 14 -5.16 -15.29 -26.18
CA ARG A 14 -5.14 -15.08 -24.72
C ARG A 14 -4.16 -16.05 -24.07
N ASN A 15 -3.03 -15.55 -23.62
CA ASN A 15 -2.07 -16.38 -22.89
C ASN A 15 -2.46 -16.50 -21.41
N PRO A 16 -2.09 -17.59 -20.73
CA PRO A 16 -2.38 -17.78 -19.31
C PRO A 16 -1.72 -16.68 -18.46
N VAL A 17 -2.29 -16.46 -17.29
CA VAL A 17 -1.73 -15.51 -16.32
C VAL A 17 -0.48 -16.11 -15.70
N ARG A 18 0.61 -15.34 -15.67
CA ARG A 18 1.85 -15.74 -15.01
C ARG A 18 1.60 -15.91 -13.49
N PRO A 19 2.20 -16.91 -12.85
CA PRO A 19 2.15 -17.04 -11.39
C PRO A 19 2.63 -15.77 -10.68
N LEU A 20 2.08 -15.51 -9.51
CA LEU A 20 2.52 -14.40 -8.68
C LEU A 20 3.97 -14.64 -8.22
N MET A 21 4.79 -13.63 -8.38
CA MET A 21 6.12 -13.59 -7.76
C MET A 21 5.94 -13.48 -6.25
N GLU A 22 6.46 -14.43 -5.48
CA GLU A 22 6.26 -14.48 -4.04
C GLU A 22 7.13 -13.46 -3.31
N ASP A 23 8.42 -13.48 -3.62
CA ASP A 23 9.39 -12.50 -3.14
C ASP A 23 9.47 -11.35 -4.15
N ILE A 24 8.99 -10.19 -3.75
CA ILE A 24 9.05 -9.00 -4.61
C ILE A 24 10.34 -8.18 -4.42
N ASP A 25 11.19 -8.53 -3.47
CA ASP A 25 12.49 -7.88 -3.26
C ASP A 25 13.54 -8.29 -4.32
N VAL A 26 13.27 -9.40 -5.04
CA VAL A 26 14.10 -9.76 -6.21
C VAL A 26 13.97 -8.78 -7.37
N LEU A 27 12.96 -7.90 -7.34
CA LEU A 27 12.84 -6.84 -8.34
C LEU A 27 13.89 -5.76 -8.09
N PRO A 28 14.53 -5.24 -9.14
CA PRO A 28 15.45 -4.12 -8.97
C PRO A 28 14.70 -2.89 -8.44
N LEU A 29 15.40 -2.06 -7.68
CA LEU A 29 14.89 -0.75 -7.30
C LEU A 29 14.53 0.06 -8.55
N PRO A 30 13.41 0.79 -8.56
CA PRO A 30 12.98 1.58 -9.71
C PRO A 30 14.07 2.54 -10.21
N ASP A 31 14.14 2.69 -11.52
CA ASP A 31 14.96 3.73 -12.14
C ASP A 31 14.17 5.04 -12.19
N PHE A 32 14.44 5.90 -11.23
CA PHE A 32 13.77 7.20 -11.15
C PHE A 32 14.26 8.21 -12.18
N SER A 33 15.36 7.94 -12.90
CA SER A 33 15.91 8.85 -13.91
C SER A 33 15.00 8.97 -15.14
N ILE A 34 14.12 7.99 -15.36
CA ILE A 34 13.16 8.01 -16.47
C ILE A 34 11.99 8.97 -16.24
N PHE A 35 11.83 9.51 -15.02
CA PHE A 35 10.75 10.43 -14.70
C PHE A 35 11.22 11.87 -14.68
N ASP A 36 10.50 12.73 -15.39
CA ASP A 36 10.65 14.17 -15.24
C ASP A 36 9.80 14.64 -14.06
N PHE A 37 10.38 14.63 -12.87
CA PHE A 37 9.69 15.02 -11.65
C PHE A 37 9.14 16.44 -11.68
N SER A 38 9.72 17.36 -12.48
CA SER A 38 9.22 18.73 -12.61
C SER A 38 7.80 18.81 -13.19
N LYS A 39 7.38 17.77 -13.91
CA LYS A 39 6.05 17.67 -14.54
C LYS A 39 5.01 16.96 -13.70
N LEU A 40 5.41 16.30 -12.61
CA LEU A 40 4.50 15.57 -11.75
C LEU A 40 3.79 16.52 -10.77
N LEU A 41 2.47 16.35 -10.61
CA LEU A 41 1.69 17.17 -9.69
C LEU A 41 2.17 17.05 -8.24
N SER A 42 2.55 15.84 -7.82
CA SER A 42 3.05 15.56 -6.46
C SER A 42 4.30 16.37 -6.12
N THR A 43 5.15 16.66 -7.11
CA THR A 43 6.37 17.44 -6.90
C THR A 43 6.09 18.91 -6.62
N ARG A 44 5.00 19.46 -7.17
CA ARG A 44 4.58 20.85 -6.90
C ARG A 44 4.20 21.06 -5.43
N ILE A 45 3.84 20.00 -4.74
CA ILE A 45 3.51 20.00 -3.30
C ILE A 45 4.60 19.29 -2.46
N ASN A 46 5.78 19.07 -3.02
CA ASN A 46 6.94 18.45 -2.38
C ASN A 46 6.65 17.07 -1.77
N THR A 47 5.74 16.29 -2.40
CA THR A 47 5.30 14.99 -1.89
C THR A 47 5.85 13.86 -2.73
N GLY A 48 6.54 12.92 -2.09
CA GLY A 48 6.90 11.62 -2.68
C GLY A 48 5.75 10.63 -2.52
N VAL A 49 5.21 10.14 -3.64
CA VAL A 49 4.17 9.08 -3.62
C VAL A 49 4.82 7.73 -3.74
N VAL A 50 4.48 6.81 -2.83
CA VAL A 50 5.15 5.52 -2.68
C VAL A 50 4.15 4.39 -2.52
N ILE A 51 4.47 3.21 -3.06
CA ILE A 51 3.74 1.96 -2.85
C ILE A 51 4.79 0.88 -2.56
N LEU A 52 4.76 0.33 -1.34
CA LEU A 52 5.71 -0.67 -0.84
C LEU A 52 5.15 -2.10 -0.87
N SER A 53 3.91 -2.25 -1.30
CA SER A 53 3.21 -3.53 -1.33
C SER A 53 2.53 -3.79 -2.66
N ARG A 54 2.00 -4.99 -2.83
CA ARG A 54 1.17 -5.35 -3.96
C ARG A 54 -0.03 -6.15 -3.48
N GLY A 55 -1.24 -5.63 -3.77
CA GLY A 55 -2.49 -6.29 -3.47
C GLY A 55 -2.95 -6.15 -2.02
N CYS A 56 -4.19 -6.57 -1.79
CA CYS A 56 -4.87 -6.48 -0.52
C CYS A 56 -5.50 -7.84 -0.17
N PRO A 57 -5.42 -8.32 1.09
CA PRO A 57 -5.98 -9.61 1.48
C PRO A 57 -7.51 -9.61 1.61
N TYR A 58 -8.13 -8.43 1.62
CA TYR A 58 -9.58 -8.28 1.82
C TYR A 58 -10.39 -8.46 0.53
N SER A 59 -11.69 -8.74 0.69
CA SER A 59 -12.61 -9.09 -0.41
C SER A 59 -13.77 -8.11 -0.54
N CYS A 60 -13.53 -6.82 -0.28
CA CYS A 60 -14.56 -5.80 -0.43
C CYS A 60 -15.17 -5.83 -1.83
N THR A 61 -16.51 -5.82 -1.92
CA THR A 61 -17.25 -6.11 -3.17
C THR A 61 -17.04 -5.08 -4.26
N TYR A 62 -16.79 -3.84 -3.89
CA TYR A 62 -16.58 -2.69 -4.79
C TYR A 62 -15.12 -2.52 -5.23
N CYS A 63 -14.18 -3.25 -4.61
CA CYS A 63 -12.76 -3.03 -4.81
C CYS A 63 -12.18 -3.87 -5.95
N SER A 64 -11.36 -3.23 -6.80
CA SER A 64 -10.66 -3.90 -7.90
C SER A 64 -9.72 -5.02 -7.43
N ASN A 65 -9.15 -4.91 -6.23
CA ASN A 65 -8.26 -5.91 -5.65
C ASN A 65 -8.91 -7.30 -5.57
N LYS A 66 -10.21 -7.36 -5.24
CA LYS A 66 -10.94 -8.64 -5.24
C LYS A 66 -10.94 -9.27 -6.63
N ARG A 67 -11.29 -8.51 -7.67
CA ARG A 67 -11.33 -9.00 -9.06
C ARG A 67 -9.95 -9.36 -9.58
N MET A 68 -8.95 -8.54 -9.29
CA MET A 68 -7.57 -8.82 -9.68
C MET A 68 -7.05 -10.11 -9.01
N ARG A 69 -7.32 -10.30 -7.72
CA ARG A 69 -6.95 -11.52 -7.00
C ARG A 69 -7.63 -12.77 -7.57
N ASP A 70 -8.89 -12.66 -8.02
CA ASP A 70 -9.66 -13.79 -8.55
C ASP A 70 -9.11 -14.32 -9.90
N ILE A 71 -8.25 -13.55 -10.58
CA ILE A 71 -7.56 -13.95 -11.80
C ILE A 71 -6.46 -14.98 -11.50
N TYR A 72 -5.88 -14.96 -10.30
CA TYR A 72 -4.75 -15.81 -9.96
C TYR A 72 -5.19 -17.12 -9.29
N PRO A 73 -4.56 -18.26 -9.65
CA PRO A 73 -4.88 -19.56 -9.03
C PRO A 73 -4.61 -19.58 -7.53
N ASN A 74 -3.49 -19.02 -7.09
CA ASN A 74 -3.11 -18.95 -5.69
C ASN A 74 -3.47 -17.58 -5.07
N LYS A 75 -4.72 -17.45 -4.65
CA LYS A 75 -5.27 -16.21 -4.10
C LYS A 75 -4.66 -15.81 -2.76
N SER A 76 -4.17 -16.76 -1.97
CA SER A 76 -3.60 -16.50 -0.64
C SER A 76 -2.30 -15.69 -0.71
N ARG A 77 -1.58 -15.77 -1.83
CA ARG A 77 -0.32 -15.07 -2.08
C ARG A 77 -0.48 -13.75 -2.83
N TYR A 78 -1.70 -13.29 -3.02
CA TYR A 78 -1.95 -12.04 -3.76
C TYR A 78 -1.41 -10.81 -3.04
N SER A 79 -1.51 -10.76 -1.71
CA SER A 79 -0.98 -9.66 -0.90
C SER A 79 0.48 -9.91 -0.54
N ARG A 80 1.39 -9.07 -1.05
CA ARG A 80 2.85 -9.20 -0.89
C ARG A 80 3.45 -7.85 -0.54
N PHE A 81 4.50 -7.87 0.26
CA PHE A 81 5.16 -6.68 0.76
C PHE A 81 6.65 -6.77 0.50
N HIS A 82 7.28 -5.65 0.16
CA HIS A 82 8.73 -5.54 0.23
C HIS A 82 9.18 -5.68 1.69
N SER A 83 10.39 -6.16 1.90
CA SER A 83 11.00 -6.13 3.23
C SER A 83 11.13 -4.69 3.73
N PRO A 84 11.23 -4.47 5.05
CA PRO A 84 11.54 -3.16 5.59
C PRO A 84 12.82 -2.57 5.02
N GLU A 85 13.86 -3.37 4.87
CA GLU A 85 15.17 -2.99 4.34
C GLU A 85 15.07 -2.51 2.89
N TYR A 86 14.46 -3.32 2.00
CA TYR A 86 14.22 -2.92 0.61
C TYR A 86 13.39 -1.63 0.55
N SER A 87 12.38 -1.51 1.40
CA SER A 87 11.53 -0.32 1.46
C SER A 87 12.32 0.94 1.81
N ILE A 88 13.27 0.86 2.73
CA ILE A 88 14.15 1.98 3.07
C ILE A 88 15.08 2.33 1.91
N ASP A 89 15.68 1.33 1.26
CA ASP A 89 16.55 1.57 0.10
C ASP A 89 15.79 2.19 -1.08
N TYR A 90 14.54 1.75 -1.30
CA TYR A 90 13.63 2.39 -2.25
C TYR A 90 13.43 3.87 -1.94
N LEU A 91 13.13 4.20 -0.68
CA LEU A 91 12.93 5.58 -0.25
C LEU A 91 14.18 6.43 -0.39
N LYS A 92 15.35 5.91 -0.01
CA LYS A 92 16.62 6.61 -0.21
C LYS A 92 16.88 6.92 -1.69
N LYS A 93 16.65 5.94 -2.56
CA LYS A 93 16.83 6.13 -4.01
C LYS A 93 15.86 7.17 -4.57
N LEU A 94 14.60 7.15 -4.13
CA LEU A 94 13.61 8.18 -4.49
C LEU A 94 14.06 9.58 -4.04
N LEU A 95 14.48 9.72 -2.79
CA LEU A 95 14.90 11.00 -2.21
C LEU A 95 16.18 11.53 -2.86
N ALA A 96 17.11 10.66 -3.23
CA ALA A 96 18.29 11.04 -3.99
C ALA A 96 17.95 11.55 -5.40
N ALA A 97 17.01 10.90 -6.06
CA ALA A 97 16.55 11.32 -7.39
C ALA A 97 15.67 12.59 -7.33
N TYR A 98 14.98 12.80 -6.19
CA TYR A 98 14.11 13.94 -6.01
C TYR A 98 14.32 14.62 -4.62
N PRO A 99 15.34 15.47 -4.47
CA PRO A 99 15.70 16.13 -3.21
C PRO A 99 14.66 17.12 -2.68
N GLY A 100 13.70 17.53 -3.52
CA GLY A 100 12.61 18.45 -3.14
C GLY A 100 11.50 17.81 -2.30
N VAL A 101 11.51 16.49 -2.09
CA VAL A 101 10.51 15.79 -1.26
C VAL A 101 10.65 16.22 0.20
N LYS A 102 9.54 16.68 0.77
CA LYS A 102 9.41 17.04 2.19
C LYS A 102 8.43 16.14 2.95
N TYR A 103 7.57 15.46 2.23
CA TYR A 103 6.52 14.59 2.75
C TYR A 103 6.45 13.32 1.95
N LEU A 104 6.09 12.20 2.58
CA LEU A 104 5.83 10.94 1.89
C LEU A 104 4.35 10.57 2.00
N ASN A 105 3.81 10.03 0.92
CA ASN A 105 2.45 9.52 0.86
C ASN A 105 2.50 8.03 0.49
N PHE A 106 2.31 7.17 1.48
CA PHE A 106 2.23 5.72 1.27
C PHE A 106 0.84 5.37 0.76
N ARG A 107 0.76 5.04 -0.53
CA ARG A 107 -0.48 4.73 -1.25
C ARG A 107 -0.73 3.23 -1.35
N ASP A 108 -0.12 2.48 -0.46
CA ASP A 108 -0.45 1.07 -0.29
C ASP A 108 -1.95 0.91 -0.02
N ASP A 109 -2.54 -0.19 -0.49
CA ASP A 109 -3.92 -0.51 -0.13
C ASP A 109 -4.11 -0.61 1.39
N ILE A 110 -3.11 -1.14 2.06
CA ILE A 110 -2.94 -1.16 3.52
C ILE A 110 -1.44 -1.28 3.79
N LEU A 111 -0.89 -0.40 4.62
CA LEU A 111 0.49 -0.55 5.08
C LEU A 111 0.64 -1.86 5.88
N PRO A 112 1.73 -2.63 5.73
CA PRO A 112 1.94 -3.88 6.44
C PRO A 112 1.85 -3.71 7.96
N TRP A 113 1.23 -4.69 8.64
CA TRP A 113 0.95 -4.62 10.08
C TRP A 113 1.30 -5.88 10.86
N LYS A 114 1.75 -6.94 10.17
CA LYS A 114 2.01 -8.26 10.77
C LYS A 114 3.48 -8.63 10.77
N GLY A 115 3.83 -9.58 11.64
CA GLY A 115 5.09 -10.30 11.60
C GLY A 115 6.33 -9.47 11.91
N GLY A 116 6.22 -8.43 12.75
CA GLY A 116 7.35 -7.57 13.09
C GLY A 116 7.78 -6.60 11.97
N TRP A 117 7.06 -6.62 10.82
CA TRP A 117 7.38 -5.75 9.70
C TRP A 117 7.26 -4.28 10.08
N LEU A 118 6.16 -3.91 10.73
CA LEU A 118 5.88 -2.51 11.09
C LEU A 118 6.91 -1.98 12.10
N GLU A 119 7.24 -2.76 13.11
CA GLU A 119 8.24 -2.42 14.12
C GLU A 119 9.61 -2.20 13.47
N ARG A 120 10.02 -3.11 12.60
CA ARG A 120 11.30 -3.01 11.90
C ARG A 120 11.32 -1.82 10.95
N PHE A 121 10.26 -1.65 10.13
CA PHE A 121 10.14 -0.54 9.20
C PHE A 121 10.17 0.81 9.92
N THR A 122 9.35 0.99 10.96
CA THR A 122 9.27 2.28 11.67
C THR A 122 10.58 2.63 12.38
N SER A 123 11.29 1.61 12.89
CA SER A 123 12.62 1.80 13.50
C SER A 123 13.65 2.29 12.47
N LEU A 124 13.73 1.62 11.31
CA LEU A 124 14.64 2.01 10.22
C LEU A 124 14.24 3.36 9.64
N TYR A 125 12.95 3.57 9.38
CA TYR A 125 12.42 4.80 8.79
C TYR A 125 12.79 6.03 9.62
N ARG A 126 12.57 5.96 10.94
CA ARG A 126 12.92 7.05 11.85
C ARG A 126 14.40 7.38 11.83
N LYS A 127 15.25 6.36 11.73
CA LYS A 127 16.70 6.52 11.73
C LYS A 127 17.25 7.06 10.41
N GLU A 128 16.69 6.62 9.28
CA GLU A 128 17.34 6.73 7.98
C GLU A 128 16.61 7.67 7.01
N ILE A 129 15.32 7.93 7.25
CA ILE A 129 14.48 8.79 6.41
C ILE A 129 13.98 10.00 7.20
N GLY A 130 13.21 9.79 8.27
CA GLY A 130 12.77 10.83 9.21
C GLY A 130 11.80 11.88 8.65
N LEU A 131 11.31 11.75 7.42
CA LEU A 131 10.34 12.68 6.84
C LEU A 131 8.93 12.42 7.38
N PRO A 132 8.10 13.46 7.55
CA PRO A 132 6.69 13.26 7.86
C PRO A 132 5.99 12.52 6.74
N PHE A 133 5.02 11.67 7.09
CA PHE A 133 4.29 10.89 6.11
C PHE A 133 2.81 10.69 6.45
N ILE A 134 2.05 10.33 5.42
CA ILE A 134 0.67 9.88 5.52
C ILE A 134 0.55 8.46 4.97
N CYS A 135 -0.41 7.67 5.47
CA CYS A 135 -0.63 6.32 4.99
C CYS A 135 -2.11 5.92 4.99
N ASN A 136 -2.44 4.94 4.16
CA ASN A 136 -3.74 4.28 4.19
C ASN A 136 -3.71 3.14 5.19
N TYR A 137 -4.75 3.04 5.99
CA TYR A 137 -4.90 1.96 6.95
C TYR A 137 -6.35 1.46 7.00
N ARG A 138 -6.57 0.36 7.66
CA ARG A 138 -7.92 -0.19 7.85
C ARG A 138 -8.29 -0.08 9.32
N ALA A 139 -9.42 0.57 9.64
CA ALA A 139 -9.77 0.91 11.01
C ALA A 139 -9.79 -0.31 11.96
N ASN A 140 -10.26 -1.48 11.49
CA ASN A 140 -10.28 -2.69 12.33
C ASN A 140 -8.90 -3.32 12.60
N LEU A 141 -7.83 -2.78 12.03
CA LEU A 141 -6.43 -3.18 12.29
C LEU A 141 -5.71 -2.21 13.22
N VAL A 142 -6.31 -1.07 13.49
CA VAL A 142 -5.70 -0.03 14.34
C VAL A 142 -5.73 -0.46 15.80
N THR A 143 -4.58 -0.31 16.44
CA THR A 143 -4.44 -0.43 17.90
C THR A 143 -3.67 0.79 18.41
N PRO A 144 -3.79 1.16 19.69
CA PRO A 144 -3.00 2.24 20.28
C PRO A 144 -1.49 2.07 20.08
N GLU A 145 -1.03 0.82 20.04
CA GLU A 145 0.37 0.48 19.81
C GLU A 145 0.81 0.81 18.38
N ILE A 146 0.01 0.41 17.37
CA ILE A 146 0.27 0.73 15.95
C ILE A 146 0.30 2.25 15.76
N VAL A 147 -0.66 2.98 16.32
CA VAL A 147 -0.70 4.44 16.24
C VAL A 147 0.56 5.06 16.84
N ARG A 148 0.97 4.58 18.02
CA ARG A 148 2.19 5.06 18.69
C ARG A 148 3.43 4.83 17.82
N MET A 149 3.60 3.62 17.27
CA MET A 149 4.73 3.30 16.40
C MET A 149 4.77 4.19 15.16
N LEU A 150 3.65 4.33 14.47
CA LEU A 150 3.54 5.17 13.27
C LEU A 150 3.79 6.64 13.60
N ARG A 151 3.21 7.15 14.67
CA ARG A 151 3.41 8.55 15.13
C ARG A 151 4.87 8.82 15.45
N GLN A 152 5.53 7.92 16.17
CA GLN A 152 6.96 8.03 16.50
C GLN A 152 7.86 7.99 15.26
N ALA A 153 7.40 7.33 14.20
CA ALA A 153 8.11 7.30 12.93
C ALA A 153 7.88 8.55 12.06
N GLY A 154 6.92 9.43 12.43
CA GLY A 154 6.62 10.65 11.68
C GLY A 154 5.29 10.61 10.90
N CYS A 155 4.45 9.60 11.12
CA CYS A 155 3.09 9.59 10.57
C CYS A 155 2.25 10.68 11.24
N TYR A 156 1.77 11.63 10.42
CA TYR A 156 0.93 12.71 10.93
C TYR A 156 -0.54 12.58 10.51
N GLN A 157 -0.85 11.67 9.58
CA GLN A 157 -2.21 11.42 9.14
C GLN A 157 -2.40 9.98 8.65
N MET A 158 -3.48 9.35 9.09
CA MET A 158 -3.92 8.05 8.61
C MET A 158 -5.26 8.19 7.90
N PHE A 159 -5.41 7.56 6.74
CA PHE A 159 -6.68 7.50 6.02
C PHE A 159 -7.38 6.17 6.25
N PHE A 160 -8.66 6.24 6.61
CA PHE A 160 -9.52 5.08 6.82
C PHE A 160 -10.69 5.07 5.83
N GLY A 161 -10.79 4.00 5.06
CA GLY A 161 -11.99 3.75 4.28
C GLY A 161 -13.08 3.17 5.19
N VAL A 162 -14.08 3.96 5.60
CA VAL A 162 -15.26 3.51 6.34
C VAL A 162 -16.35 3.03 5.40
N GLU A 163 -16.51 3.72 4.28
CA GLU A 163 -17.39 3.48 3.13
C GLU A 163 -18.89 3.66 3.43
N SER A 164 -19.37 3.27 4.61
CA SER A 164 -20.75 3.47 5.05
C SER A 164 -20.86 3.54 6.56
N GLY A 165 -21.69 4.45 7.07
CA GLY A 165 -22.11 4.49 8.48
C GLY A 165 -23.16 3.44 8.84
N ASN A 166 -23.85 2.87 7.84
CA ASN A 166 -24.83 1.81 8.03
C ASN A 166 -24.12 0.45 8.10
N ASP A 167 -24.34 -0.31 9.18
CA ASP A 167 -23.66 -1.57 9.45
C ASP A 167 -24.01 -2.66 8.44
N TYR A 168 -25.26 -2.76 8.01
CA TYR A 168 -25.71 -3.70 7.00
C TYR A 168 -25.03 -3.42 5.65
N ILE A 169 -25.08 -2.17 5.18
CA ILE A 169 -24.42 -1.78 3.92
C ILE A 169 -22.92 -2.05 4.02
N ARG A 170 -22.29 -1.64 5.12
CA ARG A 170 -20.84 -1.79 5.28
C ARG A 170 -20.39 -3.25 5.30
N ASN A 171 -21.08 -4.12 6.04
CA ASN A 171 -20.62 -5.47 6.28
C ASN A 171 -21.22 -6.50 5.33
N GLU A 172 -22.52 -6.41 5.00
CA GLU A 172 -23.19 -7.37 4.14
C GLU A 172 -23.08 -7.00 2.66
N VAL A 173 -23.33 -5.73 2.31
CA VAL A 173 -23.27 -5.30 0.91
C VAL A 173 -21.82 -5.07 0.45
N LEU A 174 -21.04 -4.32 1.21
CA LEU A 174 -19.67 -3.96 0.86
C LEU A 174 -18.62 -4.98 1.35
N ASN A 175 -19.03 -5.97 2.12
CA ASN A 175 -18.17 -7.04 2.64
C ASN A 175 -16.90 -6.52 3.36
N ARG A 176 -17.11 -5.49 4.20
CA ARG A 176 -15.99 -4.84 4.92
C ARG A 176 -15.61 -5.56 6.20
N HIS A 177 -16.54 -6.28 6.85
CA HIS A 177 -16.32 -6.95 8.13
C HIS A 177 -15.66 -6.02 9.16
N MET A 178 -16.31 -4.91 9.45
CA MET A 178 -15.78 -3.85 10.30
C MET A 178 -16.90 -3.31 11.18
N SER A 179 -16.82 -3.51 12.48
CA SER A 179 -17.84 -3.04 13.40
C SER A 179 -17.74 -1.52 13.63
N ARG A 180 -18.84 -0.92 14.08
CA ARG A 180 -18.90 0.50 14.43
C ARG A 180 -17.92 0.84 15.55
N GLU A 181 -17.87 -0.02 16.58
CA GLU A 181 -16.99 0.14 17.74
C GLU A 181 -15.53 0.20 17.30
N LYS A 182 -15.10 -0.73 16.43
CA LYS A 182 -13.73 -0.74 15.90
C LYS A 182 -13.39 0.51 15.08
N ILE A 183 -14.35 1.07 14.38
CA ILE A 183 -14.17 2.34 13.67
C ILE A 183 -13.97 3.47 14.68
N VAL A 184 -14.83 3.58 15.67
CA VAL A 184 -14.73 4.62 16.72
C VAL A 184 -13.41 4.52 17.46
N GLU A 185 -13.06 3.31 17.96
CA GLU A 185 -11.79 3.04 18.64
C GLU A 185 -10.58 3.49 17.80
N ALA A 186 -10.59 3.24 16.47
CA ALA A 186 -9.49 3.63 15.59
C ALA A 186 -9.34 5.16 15.51
N PHE A 187 -10.44 5.89 15.40
CA PHE A 187 -10.40 7.36 15.37
C PHE A 187 -10.00 7.96 16.72
N GLU A 188 -10.47 7.37 17.82
CA GLU A 188 -10.08 7.79 19.17
C GLU A 188 -8.59 7.55 19.44
N ALA A 189 -8.06 6.42 19.00
CA ALA A 189 -6.63 6.11 19.13
C ALA A 189 -5.73 7.09 18.35
N CYS A 190 -6.25 7.74 17.30
CA CYS A 190 -5.51 8.69 16.47
C CYS A 190 -5.59 10.15 16.94
N ARG A 191 -6.38 10.44 17.96
CA ARG A 191 -6.47 11.79 18.56
C ARG A 191 -5.25 12.08 19.44
#